data_04ada21b6cd280e9e1d1902edc33c160
#
_entry.id   04ada21b6cd280e9e1d1902edc33c160
#
_cell.length_a   1.000
_cell.length_b   1.000
_cell.length_c   1.000
_cell.angle_alpha   90.00
_cell.angle_beta   90.00
_cell.angle_gamma   90.00
#
_symmetry.space_group_name_H-M   'P 1'
#
loop_
_entity.id
_entity.type
_entity.pdbx_description
1 polymer ?
#
loop_
_entity_poly.entity_id
_entity_poly.type
_entity_poly.pdbx_seq_one_letter_code
_entity_poly.pdbx_strand_id
1 'polypeptide(L)'
;SIVFELLGSAMAAAMYKLWVAEASLAEVVDFINTSKALTIITGILVSVVVAFIAGSVVQYLVRLVFTFHFERMYRRLGGIFGGISITAIFYFLIMKGAAGASFMRPEWLAWINSNTDKILLTMLIGFSAVFQLCILAFNLNVFRIIILSGTFSLAFAFAGNDLVNFVGVPLAALDSVMDFMAHGS
;
A
#
# COMPACT_ATOMS: atom_id res chain seq x y z
N SER A 1 13.15 3.62 0.63
CA SER A 1 14.47 2.96 0.49
C SER A 1 14.78 2.63 -0.97
N ILE A 2 13.94 1.91 -1.72
CA ILE A 2 14.22 1.47 -3.11
C ILE A 2 14.71 2.59 -4.02
N VAL A 3 14.07 3.75 -4.01
CA VAL A 3 14.48 4.85 -4.91
C VAL A 3 15.93 5.24 -4.65
N PHE A 4 16.34 5.27 -3.38
CA PHE A 4 17.71 5.59 -3.01
C PHE A 4 18.67 4.42 -3.27
N GLU A 5 18.23 3.18 -3.12
CA GLU A 5 19.00 1.98 -3.47
C GLU A 5 19.26 1.89 -4.97
N LEU A 6 18.22 2.09 -5.79
CA LEU A 6 18.34 2.12 -7.25
C LEU A 6 19.17 3.31 -7.72
N LEU A 7 19.03 4.47 -7.09
CA LEU A 7 19.87 5.63 -7.41
C LEU A 7 21.33 5.37 -7.08
N GLY A 8 21.61 4.79 -5.90
CA GLY A 8 22.95 4.42 -5.46
C GLY A 8 23.59 3.37 -6.36
N SER A 9 22.87 2.33 -6.76
CA SER A 9 23.36 1.31 -7.68
C SER A 9 23.58 1.86 -9.09
N ALA A 10 22.71 2.74 -9.58
CA ALA A 10 22.89 3.43 -10.86
C ALA A 10 24.13 4.33 -10.86
N MET A 11 24.35 5.08 -9.74
CA MET A 11 25.57 5.87 -9.56
C MET A 11 26.82 5.00 -9.56
N ALA A 12 26.82 3.91 -8.78
CA ALA A 12 27.97 2.99 -8.71
C ALA A 12 28.29 2.37 -10.07
N ALA A 13 27.27 1.93 -10.83
CA ALA A 13 27.44 1.37 -12.17
C ALA A 13 27.95 2.42 -13.15
N ALA A 14 27.43 3.65 -13.11
CA ALA A 14 27.92 4.75 -13.94
C ALA A 14 29.38 5.11 -13.65
N MET A 15 29.74 5.20 -12.36
CA MET A 15 31.12 5.48 -11.95
C MET A 15 32.08 4.37 -12.40
N TYR A 16 31.68 3.09 -12.26
CA TYR A 16 32.48 1.96 -12.75
C TYR A 16 32.69 2.01 -14.26
N LYS A 17 31.62 2.28 -15.01
CA LYS A 17 31.67 2.39 -16.49
C LYS A 17 32.60 3.53 -16.94
N LEU A 18 32.50 4.69 -16.32
CA LEU A 18 33.37 5.85 -16.62
C LEU A 18 34.80 5.59 -16.21
N TRP A 19 35.04 4.91 -15.09
CA TRP A 19 36.39 4.55 -14.67
C TRP A 19 37.06 3.59 -15.66
N VAL A 20 36.33 2.58 -16.16
CA VAL A 20 36.85 1.65 -17.19
C VAL A 20 37.07 2.35 -18.54
N ALA A 21 36.25 3.36 -18.87
CA ALA A 21 36.34 4.12 -20.08
C ALA A 21 37.35 5.28 -20.00
N GLU A 22 38.04 5.48 -18.88
CA GLU A 22 38.95 6.61 -18.61
C GLU A 22 38.29 8.00 -18.84
N ALA A 23 36.94 8.05 -18.70
CA ALA A 23 36.14 9.26 -18.92
C ALA A 23 35.98 10.07 -17.61
N SER A 24 35.53 11.32 -17.75
CA SER A 24 35.37 12.23 -16.62
C SER A 24 34.21 11.81 -15.72
N LEU A 25 34.43 11.80 -14.39
CA LEU A 25 33.38 11.53 -13.39
C LEU A 25 32.25 12.58 -13.41
N ALA A 26 32.46 13.73 -14.06
CA ALA A 26 31.41 14.74 -14.23
C ALA A 26 30.25 14.23 -15.11
N GLU A 27 30.49 13.24 -15.96
CA GLU A 27 29.49 12.64 -16.86
C GLU A 27 28.57 11.64 -16.17
N VAL A 28 28.80 11.31 -14.87
CA VAL A 28 27.91 10.41 -14.09
C VAL A 28 26.47 10.88 -14.12
N VAL A 29 26.25 12.20 -14.13
CA VAL A 29 24.90 12.79 -14.12
C VAL A 29 24.11 12.44 -15.38
N ASP A 30 24.77 12.26 -16.52
CA ASP A 30 24.12 11.95 -17.80
C ASP A 30 23.57 10.51 -17.85
N PHE A 31 24.14 9.61 -17.02
CA PHE A 31 23.65 8.24 -16.89
C PHE A 31 22.47 8.11 -15.91
N ILE A 32 22.15 9.16 -15.14
CA ILE A 32 21.10 9.13 -14.13
C ILE A 32 19.92 9.97 -14.59
N ASN A 33 18.73 9.38 -14.65
CA ASN A 33 17.51 10.13 -14.91
C ASN A 33 17.08 10.93 -13.66
N THR A 34 17.78 12.05 -13.42
CA THR A 34 17.56 12.94 -12.28
C THR A 34 16.15 13.51 -12.24
N SER A 35 15.54 13.81 -13.38
CA SER A 35 14.17 14.31 -13.48
C SER A 35 13.17 13.30 -12.94
N LYS A 36 13.33 12.02 -13.30
CA LYS A 36 12.46 10.95 -12.82
C LYS A 36 12.63 10.68 -11.31
N ALA A 37 13.87 10.72 -10.84
CA ALA A 37 14.17 10.58 -9.42
C ALA A 37 13.54 11.71 -8.58
N LEU A 38 13.67 12.96 -9.01
CA LEU A 38 13.06 14.12 -8.37
C LEU A 38 11.53 14.04 -8.37
N THR A 39 10.92 13.60 -9.46
CA THR A 39 9.46 13.41 -9.56
C THR A 39 8.98 12.39 -8.52
N ILE A 40 9.68 11.27 -8.36
CA ILE A 40 9.31 10.23 -7.37
C ILE A 40 9.49 10.76 -5.95
N ILE A 41 10.62 11.42 -5.63
CA ILE A 41 10.88 11.98 -4.30
C ILE A 41 9.82 13.04 -3.95
N THR A 42 9.50 13.93 -4.88
CA THR A 42 8.46 14.94 -4.69
C THR A 42 7.09 14.29 -4.47
N GLY A 43 6.76 13.25 -5.24
CA GLY A 43 5.53 12.48 -5.08
C GLY A 43 5.43 11.84 -3.69
N ILE A 44 6.52 11.30 -3.15
CA ILE A 44 6.56 10.75 -1.79
C ILE A 44 6.29 11.85 -0.75
N LEU A 45 6.95 13.00 -0.84
CA LEU A 45 6.76 14.10 0.11
C LEU A 45 5.33 14.63 0.07
N VAL A 46 4.78 14.84 -1.13
CA VAL A 46 3.38 15.27 -1.30
C VAL A 46 2.41 14.23 -0.72
N SER A 47 2.66 12.93 -0.93
CA SER A 47 1.80 11.87 -0.38
C SER A 47 1.73 11.90 1.14
N VAL A 48 2.83 12.20 1.83
CA VAL A 48 2.86 12.34 3.30
C VAL A 48 1.96 13.49 3.75
N VAL A 49 2.03 14.65 3.09
CA VAL A 49 1.18 15.80 3.42
C VAL A 49 -0.29 15.48 3.19
N VAL A 50 -0.63 14.86 2.05
CA VAL A 50 -2.01 14.46 1.73
C VAL A 50 -2.53 13.45 2.75
N ALA A 51 -1.71 12.45 3.11
CA ALA A 51 -2.09 11.44 4.11
C ALA A 51 -2.33 12.06 5.49
N PHE A 52 -1.50 13.01 5.91
CA PHE A 52 -1.67 13.73 7.16
C PHE A 52 -2.97 14.54 7.19
N ILE A 53 -3.26 15.28 6.13
CA ILE A 53 -4.50 16.08 6.02
C ILE A 53 -5.72 15.15 6.02
N ALA A 54 -5.72 14.11 5.20
CA ALA A 54 -6.83 13.15 5.12
C ALA A 54 -7.06 12.45 6.47
N GLY A 55 -5.99 11.98 7.13
CA GLY A 55 -6.07 11.36 8.45
C GLY A 55 -6.62 12.31 9.52
N SER A 56 -6.19 13.58 9.49
CA SER A 56 -6.68 14.61 10.43
C SER A 56 -8.17 14.87 10.22
N VAL A 57 -8.64 14.96 8.97
CA VAL A 57 -10.06 15.16 8.65
C VAL A 57 -10.89 13.96 9.14
N VAL A 58 -10.46 12.73 8.83
CA VAL A 58 -11.15 11.52 9.29
C VAL A 58 -11.19 11.46 10.81
N GLN A 59 -10.08 11.73 11.49
CA GLN A 59 -10.01 11.76 12.95
C GLN A 59 -10.94 12.82 13.55
N TYR A 60 -11.02 13.99 12.94
CA TYR A 60 -11.94 15.04 13.35
C TYR A 60 -13.40 14.61 13.23
N LEU A 61 -13.79 14.04 12.09
CA LEU A 61 -15.14 13.53 11.86
C LEU A 61 -15.52 12.42 12.87
N VAL A 62 -14.62 11.46 13.12
CA VAL A 62 -14.83 10.40 14.09
C VAL A 62 -15.04 10.97 15.50
N ARG A 63 -14.21 11.94 15.91
CA ARG A 63 -14.37 12.61 17.19
C ARG A 63 -15.71 13.34 17.28
N LEU A 64 -16.11 14.07 16.26
CA LEU A 64 -17.37 14.79 16.23
C LEU A 64 -18.57 13.85 16.43
N VAL A 65 -18.54 12.67 15.85
CA VAL A 65 -19.62 11.68 15.98
C VAL A 65 -19.62 11.01 17.36
N PHE A 66 -18.45 10.68 17.93
CA PHE A 66 -18.37 9.82 19.12
C PHE A 66 -18.02 10.54 20.43
N THR A 67 -17.83 11.88 20.45
CA THR A 67 -17.34 12.59 21.65
C THR A 67 -18.43 12.81 22.72
N PHE A 68 -19.62 13.27 22.34
CA PHE A 68 -20.58 13.82 23.31
C PHE A 68 -21.46 12.78 24.04
N HIS A 69 -21.81 11.68 23.37
CA HIS A 69 -22.62 10.63 23.97
C HIS A 69 -22.14 9.26 23.47
N PHE A 70 -20.89 8.93 23.83
CA PHE A 70 -20.18 7.77 23.28
C PHE A 70 -21.01 6.48 23.30
N GLU A 71 -21.54 6.08 24.46
CA GLU A 71 -22.27 4.80 24.58
C GLU A 71 -23.53 4.76 23.71
N ARG A 72 -24.32 5.84 23.70
CA ARG A 72 -25.55 5.91 22.91
C ARG A 72 -25.25 5.93 21.40
N MET A 73 -24.27 6.73 21.00
CA MET A 73 -23.85 6.81 19.60
C MET A 73 -23.18 5.54 19.13
N TYR A 74 -22.37 4.93 19.99
CA TYR A 74 -21.74 3.65 19.72
C TYR A 74 -22.78 2.52 19.49
N ARG A 75 -23.79 2.42 20.33
CA ARG A 75 -24.87 1.41 20.15
C ARG A 75 -25.70 1.64 18.90
N ARG A 76 -25.81 2.88 18.38
CA ARG A 76 -26.58 3.20 17.18
C ARG A 76 -25.74 3.15 15.90
N LEU A 77 -24.56 3.72 15.92
CA LEU A 77 -23.71 3.93 14.73
C LEU A 77 -22.47 3.04 14.70
N GLY A 78 -22.14 2.34 15.78
CA GLY A 78 -20.95 1.50 15.87
C GLY A 78 -20.91 0.41 14.80
N GLY A 79 -22.05 -0.21 14.48
CA GLY A 79 -22.16 -1.20 13.41
C GLY A 79 -21.88 -0.63 12.03
N ILE A 80 -22.46 0.54 11.73
CA ILE A 80 -22.24 1.23 10.44
C ILE A 80 -20.76 1.66 10.33
N PHE A 81 -20.22 2.27 11.39
CA PHE A 81 -18.82 2.68 11.42
C PHE A 81 -17.87 1.48 11.26
N GLY A 82 -18.18 0.38 11.96
CA GLY A 82 -17.44 -0.89 11.82
C GLY A 82 -17.51 -1.43 10.40
N GLY A 83 -18.69 -1.44 9.81
CA GLY A 83 -18.91 -1.88 8.44
C GLY A 83 -18.12 -1.06 7.43
N ILE A 84 -18.17 0.27 7.50
CA ILE A 84 -17.39 1.16 6.63
C ILE A 84 -15.89 0.89 6.80
N SER A 85 -15.41 0.86 8.05
CA SER A 85 -13.98 0.70 8.34
C SER A 85 -13.45 -0.65 7.85
N ILE A 86 -14.13 -1.75 8.15
CA ILE A 86 -13.70 -3.08 7.72
C ILE A 86 -13.82 -3.25 6.21
N THR A 87 -14.87 -2.72 5.58
CA THR A 87 -15.00 -2.75 4.11
C THR A 87 -13.84 -2.02 3.44
N ALA A 88 -13.48 -0.84 3.95
CA ALA A 88 -12.33 -0.08 3.43
C ALA A 88 -11.00 -0.84 3.63
N ILE A 89 -10.79 -1.48 4.79
CA ILE A 89 -9.62 -2.30 5.07
C ILE A 89 -9.55 -3.51 4.12
N PHE A 90 -10.64 -4.24 3.92
CA PHE A 90 -10.69 -5.37 2.99
C PHE A 90 -10.46 -4.95 1.55
N TYR A 91 -11.07 -3.85 1.13
CA TYR A 91 -10.82 -3.31 -0.21
C TYR A 91 -9.33 -3.00 -0.41
N PHE A 92 -8.71 -2.30 0.53
CA PHE A 92 -7.29 -2.02 0.49
C PHE A 92 -6.44 -3.30 0.45
N LEU A 93 -6.77 -4.28 1.29
CA LEU A 93 -6.05 -5.55 1.37
C LEU A 93 -6.11 -6.33 0.04
N ILE A 94 -7.30 -6.42 -0.57
CA ILE A 94 -7.50 -7.14 -1.83
C ILE A 94 -6.85 -6.37 -2.99
N MET A 95 -7.14 -5.08 -3.13
CA MET A 95 -6.71 -4.29 -4.28
C MET A 95 -5.22 -3.93 -4.26
N LYS A 96 -4.63 -3.79 -3.09
CA LYS A 96 -3.21 -3.40 -2.94
C LYS A 96 -2.33 -4.51 -2.40
N GLY A 97 -2.84 -5.32 -1.49
CA GLY A 97 -2.07 -6.38 -0.86
C GLY A 97 -2.05 -7.68 -1.67
N ALA A 98 -3.18 -8.09 -2.21
CA ALA A 98 -3.32 -9.39 -2.88
C ALA A 98 -3.20 -9.33 -4.41
N ALA A 99 -3.33 -8.14 -5.01
CA ALA A 99 -3.31 -7.99 -6.48
C ALA A 99 -2.02 -8.46 -7.15
N GLY A 100 -0.87 -8.39 -6.45
CA GLY A 100 0.43 -8.86 -6.92
C GLY A 100 0.83 -10.25 -6.41
N ALA A 101 -0.04 -10.92 -5.66
CA ALA A 101 0.28 -12.22 -5.07
C ALA A 101 0.14 -13.36 -6.10
N SER A 102 1.08 -14.30 -6.07
CA SER A 102 1.14 -15.43 -7.02
C SER A 102 -0.07 -16.40 -6.93
N PHE A 103 -0.82 -16.37 -5.83
CA PHE A 103 -2.05 -17.14 -5.66
C PHE A 103 -3.28 -16.47 -6.31
N MET A 104 -3.19 -15.19 -6.70
CA MET A 104 -4.29 -14.45 -7.28
C MET A 104 -4.32 -14.63 -8.81
N ARG A 105 -5.28 -15.37 -9.31
CA ARG A 105 -5.44 -15.58 -10.75
C ARG A 105 -5.90 -14.28 -11.45
N PRO A 106 -5.39 -14.01 -12.67
CA PRO A 106 -5.81 -12.82 -13.45
C PRO A 106 -7.32 -12.74 -13.67
N GLU A 107 -7.98 -13.89 -13.85
CA GLU A 107 -9.44 -13.98 -14.03
C GLU A 107 -10.21 -13.47 -12.81
N TRP A 108 -9.74 -13.78 -11.59
CA TRP A 108 -10.35 -13.31 -10.34
C TRP A 108 -10.17 -11.81 -10.17
N LEU A 109 -8.98 -11.28 -10.51
CA LEU A 109 -8.75 -9.83 -10.49
C LEU A 109 -9.65 -9.09 -11.47
N ALA A 110 -9.81 -9.61 -12.70
CA ALA A 110 -10.70 -9.05 -13.69
C ALA A 110 -12.16 -9.06 -13.21
N TRP A 111 -12.62 -10.17 -12.61
CA TRP A 111 -13.96 -10.29 -12.05
C TRP A 111 -14.18 -9.34 -10.86
N ILE A 112 -13.23 -9.24 -9.94
CA ILE A 112 -13.27 -8.33 -8.80
C ILE A 112 -13.36 -6.89 -9.30
N ASN A 113 -12.50 -6.50 -10.25
CA ASN A 113 -12.50 -5.15 -10.80
C ASN A 113 -13.82 -4.79 -11.49
N SER A 114 -14.42 -5.72 -12.22
CA SER A 114 -15.70 -5.49 -12.90
C SER A 114 -16.91 -5.45 -11.95
N ASN A 115 -16.80 -6.04 -10.75
CA ASN A 115 -17.88 -6.10 -9.77
C ASN A 115 -17.56 -5.36 -8.46
N THR A 116 -16.56 -4.50 -8.45
CA THR A 116 -16.09 -3.80 -7.25
C THR A 116 -17.22 -3.12 -6.48
N ASP A 117 -18.11 -2.40 -7.16
CA ASP A 117 -19.21 -1.67 -6.52
C ASP A 117 -20.18 -2.60 -5.79
N LYS A 118 -20.51 -3.73 -6.41
CA LYS A 118 -21.41 -4.73 -5.82
C LYS A 118 -20.76 -5.42 -4.62
N ILE A 119 -19.47 -5.75 -4.74
CA ILE A 119 -18.70 -6.36 -3.66
C ILE A 119 -18.65 -5.40 -2.48
N LEU A 120 -18.27 -4.13 -2.69
CA LEU A 120 -18.18 -3.13 -1.63
C LEU A 120 -19.53 -2.91 -0.94
N LEU A 121 -20.61 -2.80 -1.72
CA LEU A 121 -21.96 -2.62 -1.15
C LEU A 121 -22.38 -3.83 -0.31
N THR A 122 -22.17 -5.04 -0.82
CA THR A 122 -22.49 -6.28 -0.11
C THR A 122 -21.69 -6.42 1.17
N MET A 123 -20.38 -6.15 1.11
CA MET A 123 -19.50 -6.15 2.30
C MET A 123 -19.92 -5.09 3.31
N LEU A 124 -20.22 -3.88 2.85
CA LEU A 124 -20.65 -2.79 3.72
C LEU A 124 -21.93 -3.15 4.49
N ILE A 125 -22.94 -3.65 3.79
CA ILE A 125 -24.21 -4.06 4.42
C ILE A 125 -23.98 -5.25 5.35
N GLY A 126 -23.28 -6.28 4.88
CA GLY A 126 -23.01 -7.49 5.64
C GLY A 126 -22.22 -7.22 6.93
N PHE A 127 -21.11 -6.52 6.85
CA PHE A 127 -20.32 -6.17 8.03
C PHE A 127 -21.04 -5.22 8.97
N SER A 128 -21.78 -4.24 8.44
CA SER A 128 -22.58 -3.34 9.28
C SER A 128 -23.64 -4.10 10.08
N ALA A 129 -24.34 -5.03 9.43
CA ALA A 129 -25.34 -5.86 10.10
C ALA A 129 -24.72 -6.78 11.15
N VAL A 130 -23.65 -7.47 10.81
CA VAL A 130 -22.94 -8.36 11.75
C VAL A 130 -22.41 -7.59 12.96
N PHE A 131 -21.72 -6.46 12.76
CA PHE A 131 -21.22 -5.67 13.88
C PHE A 131 -22.33 -5.08 14.73
N GLN A 132 -23.43 -4.62 14.11
CA GLN A 132 -24.58 -4.11 14.85
C GLN A 132 -25.18 -5.19 15.74
N LEU A 133 -25.36 -6.40 15.22
CA LEU A 133 -25.84 -7.55 16.01
C LEU A 133 -24.86 -7.90 17.13
N CYS A 134 -23.56 -7.93 16.86
CA CYS A 134 -22.53 -8.21 17.88
C CYS A 134 -22.48 -7.15 18.99
N ILE A 135 -22.67 -5.88 18.66
CA ILE A 135 -22.75 -4.80 19.65
C ILE A 135 -23.98 -5.00 20.55
N LEU A 136 -25.12 -5.30 19.96
CA LEU A 136 -26.39 -5.42 20.69
C LEU A 136 -26.46 -6.69 21.55
N ALA A 137 -25.93 -7.82 21.02
CA ALA A 137 -26.02 -9.12 21.69
C ALA A 137 -24.89 -9.34 22.71
N PHE A 138 -23.66 -8.91 22.38
CA PHE A 138 -22.45 -9.26 23.15
C PHE A 138 -21.70 -8.05 23.71
N ASN A 139 -22.18 -6.81 23.51
CA ASN A 139 -21.46 -5.58 23.84
C ASN A 139 -20.00 -5.57 23.30
N LEU A 140 -19.80 -6.13 22.11
CA LEU A 140 -18.49 -6.35 21.52
C LEU A 140 -17.83 -5.00 21.16
N ASN A 141 -16.56 -4.85 21.48
CA ASN A 141 -15.82 -3.62 21.15
C ASN A 141 -15.33 -3.66 19.70
N VAL A 142 -16.13 -3.12 18.78
CA VAL A 142 -15.85 -3.07 17.33
C VAL A 142 -14.58 -2.26 17.02
N PHE A 143 -14.27 -1.21 17.80
CA PHE A 143 -13.05 -0.43 17.60
C PHE A 143 -11.79 -1.26 17.75
N ARG A 144 -11.78 -2.20 18.71
CA ARG A 144 -10.65 -3.13 18.88
C ARG A 144 -10.45 -4.01 17.64
N ILE A 145 -11.54 -4.49 17.05
CA ILE A 145 -11.48 -5.30 15.84
C ILE A 145 -10.97 -4.48 14.67
N ILE A 146 -11.47 -3.25 14.50
CA ILE A 146 -11.01 -2.33 13.43
C ILE A 146 -9.51 -2.06 13.55
N ILE A 147 -9.02 -1.76 14.76
CA ILE A 147 -7.60 -1.48 14.99
C ILE A 147 -6.75 -2.70 14.66
N LEU A 148 -7.13 -3.88 15.15
CA LEU A 148 -6.40 -5.11 14.88
C LEU A 148 -6.38 -5.45 13.39
N SER A 149 -7.53 -5.36 12.72
CA SER A 149 -7.64 -5.61 11.28
C SER A 149 -6.86 -4.58 10.46
N GLY A 150 -6.90 -3.31 10.84
CA GLY A 150 -6.14 -2.24 10.21
C GLY A 150 -4.63 -2.44 10.38
N THR A 151 -4.18 -2.80 11.58
CA THR A 151 -2.76 -3.09 11.85
C THR A 151 -2.29 -4.30 11.05
N PHE A 152 -3.11 -5.37 10.99
CA PHE A 152 -2.81 -6.55 10.18
C PHE A 152 -2.71 -6.19 8.69
N SER A 153 -3.69 -5.46 8.16
CA SER A 153 -3.72 -5.05 6.76
C SER A 153 -2.51 -4.18 6.39
N LEU A 154 -2.14 -3.26 7.27
CA LEU A 154 -0.97 -2.42 7.09
C LEU A 154 0.32 -3.24 7.10
N ALA A 155 0.48 -4.14 8.07
CA ALA A 155 1.63 -5.03 8.16
C ALA A 155 1.74 -5.94 6.92
N PHE A 156 0.62 -6.48 6.44
CA PHE A 156 0.57 -7.29 5.23
C PHE A 156 0.98 -6.51 3.97
N ALA A 157 0.48 -5.28 3.83
CA ALA A 157 0.83 -4.44 2.70
C ALA A 157 2.31 -4.01 2.72
N PHE A 158 2.86 -3.71 3.90
CA PHE A 158 4.29 -3.43 4.06
C PHE A 158 5.15 -4.65 3.77
N ALA A 159 4.79 -5.82 4.31
CA ALA A 159 5.53 -7.05 4.07
C ALA A 159 5.60 -7.38 2.56
N GLY A 160 4.50 -7.23 1.82
CA GLY A 160 4.49 -7.42 0.37
C GLY A 160 5.39 -6.43 -0.37
N ASN A 161 5.36 -5.16 0.03
CA ASN A 161 6.20 -4.13 -0.56
C ASN A 161 7.69 -4.35 -0.25
N ASP A 162 8.03 -4.66 1.00
CA ASP A 162 9.41 -4.89 1.42
C ASP A 162 9.99 -6.16 0.79
N LEU A 163 9.20 -7.21 0.61
CA LEU A 163 9.65 -8.43 -0.06
C LEU A 163 10.07 -8.16 -1.51
N VAL A 164 9.29 -7.36 -2.25
CA VAL A 164 9.66 -6.93 -3.61
C VAL A 164 10.98 -6.15 -3.61
N ASN A 165 11.23 -5.34 -2.59
CA ASN A 165 12.43 -4.54 -2.46
C ASN A 165 13.68 -5.39 -2.18
N PHE A 166 13.57 -6.37 -1.28
CA PHE A 166 14.69 -7.19 -0.87
C PHE A 166 15.01 -8.33 -1.85
N VAL A 167 14.01 -8.86 -2.53
CA VAL A 167 14.17 -10.02 -3.41
C VAL A 167 14.06 -9.63 -4.89
N GLY A 168 13.20 -8.69 -5.23
CA GLY A 168 12.94 -8.31 -6.63
C GLY A 168 14.13 -7.69 -7.32
N VAL A 169 14.86 -6.79 -6.67
CA VAL A 169 16.03 -6.10 -7.25
C VAL A 169 17.19 -7.08 -7.49
N PRO A 170 17.60 -7.93 -6.53
CA PRO A 170 18.62 -8.96 -6.78
C PRO A 170 18.22 -9.96 -7.86
N LEU A 171 16.95 -10.39 -7.91
CA LEU A 171 16.47 -11.31 -8.94
C LEU A 171 16.48 -10.67 -10.33
N ALA A 172 16.03 -9.43 -10.47
CA ALA A 172 16.09 -8.70 -11.72
C ALA A 172 17.52 -8.48 -12.21
N ALA A 173 18.46 -8.22 -11.30
CA ALA A 173 19.86 -8.12 -11.62
C ALA A 173 20.42 -9.46 -12.10
N LEU A 174 20.08 -10.56 -11.43
CA LEU A 174 20.48 -11.92 -11.83
C LEU A 174 19.92 -12.29 -13.21
N ASP A 175 18.65 -12.01 -13.44
CA ASP A 175 17.96 -12.25 -14.71
C ASP A 175 18.64 -11.49 -15.87
N SER A 176 18.97 -10.21 -15.64
CA SER A 176 19.71 -9.40 -16.60
C SER A 176 21.09 -9.97 -16.92
N VAL A 177 21.83 -10.49 -15.91
CA VAL A 177 23.12 -11.13 -16.12
C VAL A 177 22.98 -12.44 -16.89
N MET A 178 21.97 -13.24 -16.58
CA MET A 178 21.68 -14.49 -17.27
C MET A 178 21.28 -14.25 -18.73
N ASP A 179 20.48 -13.24 -19.00
CA ASP A 179 20.07 -12.84 -20.35
C ASP A 179 21.27 -12.33 -21.14
N PHE A 180 22.13 -11.52 -20.54
CA PHE A 180 23.39 -11.09 -21.15
C PHE A 180 24.32 -12.28 -21.46
N MET A 181 24.44 -13.27 -20.57
CA MET A 181 25.26 -14.47 -20.82
C MET A 181 24.66 -15.37 -21.91
N ALA A 182 23.33 -15.39 -22.05
CA ALA A 182 22.64 -16.23 -23.04
C ALA A 182 22.61 -15.62 -24.44
N HIS A 183 22.48 -14.30 -24.54
CA HIS A 183 22.27 -13.58 -25.80
C HIS A 183 23.36 -12.56 -26.08
N GLY A 184 24.38 -12.50 -25.24
CA GLY A 184 25.36 -11.45 -25.11
C GLY A 184 26.10 -11.01 -26.34
N SER A 185 25.69 -9.91 -26.88
CA SER A 185 26.57 -8.92 -27.50
C SER A 185 25.90 -7.56 -27.42
#